data_f29975c10c0e165680e112cbee819e4d
#
_entry.id   f29975c10c0e165680e112cbee819e4d
#
_cell.length_a   1.000
_cell.length_b   1.000
_cell.length_c   1.000
_cell.angle_alpha   90.00
_cell.angle_beta   90.00
_cell.angle_gamma   90.00
#
_symmetry.space_group_name_H-M   'P 1'
#
loop_
_entity.id
_entity.type
_entity.pdbx_description
1 polymer ?
#
loop_
_entity_poly.entity_id
_entity_poly.type
_entity_poly.pdbx_seq_one_letter_code
_entity_poly.pdbx_strand_id
1 'polypeptide(L)'
;MKNSRPQKKAIVLGAGPVGLITAWELLKNGFSVKIYEKNNIIGGMCRTWKWDDFLVDTGPHIFHTPDQNLASFWEKEFGDLFVKGDFWCKNVRGKNFDEYWDYPLSWESISRYPSDLKEK
;
A
#
# COMPACT_ATOMS: atom_id res chain seq x y z
N MET A 1 -11.78 29.67 34.74
CA MET A 1 -10.57 28.88 34.46
C MET A 1 -10.98 27.63 33.67
N LYS A 2 -10.59 27.51 32.40
CA LYS A 2 -10.88 26.31 31.61
C LYS A 2 -9.95 25.18 32.10
N ASN A 3 -10.52 24.21 32.77
CA ASN A 3 -9.82 22.99 33.15
C ASN A 3 -9.45 22.22 31.87
N SER A 4 -8.31 22.54 31.25
CA SER A 4 -7.82 21.81 30.09
C SER A 4 -7.28 20.47 30.61
N ARG A 5 -8.01 19.38 30.37
CA ARG A 5 -7.49 18.04 30.59
C ARG A 5 -6.17 17.92 29.82
N PRO A 6 -5.14 17.30 30.42
CA PRO A 6 -3.88 17.11 29.72
C PRO A 6 -4.10 16.33 28.44
N GLN A 7 -3.59 16.84 27.33
CA GLN A 7 -3.71 16.18 26.02
C GLN A 7 -3.05 14.81 26.09
N LYS A 8 -3.78 13.77 25.70
CA LYS A 8 -3.23 12.40 25.60
C LYS A 8 -2.10 12.39 24.59
N LYS A 9 -1.03 11.68 24.88
CA LYS A 9 0.14 11.54 24.00
C LYS A 9 0.20 10.11 23.46
N ALA A 10 0.56 9.98 22.19
CA ALA A 10 0.80 8.69 21.55
C ALA A 10 2.13 8.70 20.79
N ILE A 11 2.78 7.55 20.74
CA ILE A 11 3.98 7.32 19.96
C ILE A 11 3.66 6.23 18.94
N VAL A 12 3.97 6.49 17.67
CA VAL A 12 3.83 5.53 16.58
C VAL A 12 5.23 5.17 16.10
N LEU A 13 5.52 3.89 16.02
CA LEU A 13 6.80 3.39 15.52
C LEU A 13 6.64 2.91 14.09
N GLY A 14 7.32 3.56 13.17
CA GLY A 14 7.27 3.35 11.73
C GLY A 14 6.32 4.33 11.01
N ALA A 15 6.81 4.91 9.92
CA ALA A 15 6.06 5.82 9.04
C ALA A 15 5.70 5.16 7.70
N GLY A 16 5.37 3.87 7.70
CA GLY A 16 4.68 3.19 6.60
C GLY A 16 3.19 3.56 6.57
N PRO A 17 2.41 3.07 5.58
CA PRO A 17 0.98 3.41 5.44
C PRO A 17 0.18 3.18 6.72
N VAL A 18 0.38 2.06 7.39
CA VAL A 18 -0.31 1.73 8.64
C VAL A 18 0.02 2.72 9.76
N GLY A 19 1.32 3.05 9.92
CA GLY A 19 1.74 4.01 10.95
C GLY A 19 1.19 5.42 10.68
N LEU A 20 1.19 5.84 9.42
CA LEU A 20 0.69 7.17 9.03
C LEU A 20 -0.82 7.29 9.25
N ILE A 21 -1.61 6.29 8.83
CA ILE A 21 -3.06 6.31 9.04
C ILE A 21 -3.43 6.22 10.52
N THR A 22 -2.68 5.42 11.30
CA THR A 22 -2.85 5.33 12.75
C THR A 22 -2.60 6.68 13.42
N ALA A 23 -1.51 7.35 13.04
CA ALA A 23 -1.18 8.68 13.57
C ALA A 23 -2.26 9.71 13.22
N TRP A 24 -2.76 9.67 11.99
CA TRP A 24 -3.83 10.54 11.51
C TRP A 24 -5.13 10.34 12.30
N GLU A 25 -5.56 9.10 12.51
CA GLU A 25 -6.74 8.79 13.32
C GLU A 25 -6.57 9.22 14.79
N LEU A 26 -5.40 9.02 15.37
CA LEU A 26 -5.10 9.47 16.72
C LEU A 26 -5.17 11.01 16.83
N LEU A 27 -4.64 11.73 15.84
CA LEU A 27 -4.73 13.20 15.78
C LEU A 27 -6.19 13.67 15.71
N LYS A 28 -7.03 13.04 14.87
CA LYS A 28 -8.46 13.33 14.79
C LYS A 28 -9.19 13.10 16.11
N ASN A 29 -8.70 12.17 16.91
CA ASN A 29 -9.23 11.86 18.24
C ASN A 29 -8.57 12.69 19.38
N GLY A 30 -7.87 13.76 19.03
CA GLY A 30 -7.34 14.73 19.98
C GLY A 30 -6.05 14.33 20.70
N PHE A 31 -5.36 13.31 20.23
CA PHE A 31 -4.04 12.95 20.75
C PHE A 31 -2.95 13.89 20.20
N SER A 32 -1.91 14.11 20.99
CA SER A 32 -0.62 14.59 20.50
C SER A 32 0.18 13.37 20.03
N VAL A 33 0.56 13.32 18.76
CA VAL A 33 1.20 12.15 18.17
C VAL A 33 2.63 12.45 17.78
N LYS A 34 3.52 11.50 18.04
CA LYS A 34 4.91 11.50 17.60
C LYS A 34 5.19 10.22 16.83
N ILE A 35 5.73 10.36 15.61
CA ILE A 35 6.10 9.22 14.78
C ILE A 35 7.62 9.11 14.77
N TYR A 36 8.14 7.89 14.95
CA TYR A 36 9.53 7.56 14.78
C TYR A 36 9.71 6.61 13.62
N GLU A 37 10.50 7.02 12.65
CA GLU A 37 10.87 6.21 11.48
C GLU A 37 12.36 5.94 11.50
N LYS A 38 12.76 4.69 11.21
CA LYS A 38 14.18 4.29 11.21
C LYS A 38 14.95 4.78 9.98
N ASN A 39 14.24 5.01 8.87
CA ASN A 39 14.82 5.49 7.64
C ASN A 39 14.66 7.01 7.53
N ASN A 40 15.40 7.62 6.64
CA ASN A 40 15.28 9.04 6.30
C ASN A 40 14.11 9.35 5.35
N ILE A 41 13.37 8.35 4.92
CA ILE A 41 12.23 8.45 4.00
C ILE A 41 11.04 7.73 4.60
N ILE A 42 9.88 8.38 4.56
CA ILE A 42 8.59 7.80 4.96
C ILE A 42 7.98 6.94 3.85
N GLY A 43 6.89 6.23 4.13
CA GLY A 43 6.12 5.45 3.16
C GLY A 43 6.31 3.94 3.28
N GLY A 44 7.35 3.45 3.97
CA GLY A 44 7.57 2.02 4.15
C GLY A 44 7.72 1.28 2.81
N MET A 45 6.90 0.26 2.59
CA MET A 45 6.87 -0.48 1.33
C MET A 45 6.23 0.30 0.17
N CYS A 46 5.45 1.34 0.46
CA CYS A 46 4.82 2.20 -0.55
C CYS A 46 5.69 3.39 -0.94
N ARG A 47 7.01 3.26 -0.82
CA ARG A 47 7.94 4.32 -1.19
C ARG A 47 8.17 4.36 -2.68
N THR A 48 8.22 5.60 -3.19
CA THR A 48 8.70 5.90 -4.53
C THR A 48 10.11 6.45 -4.45
N TRP A 49 11.00 5.95 -5.27
CA TRP A 49 12.39 6.41 -5.40
C TRP A 49 12.52 7.27 -6.64
N LYS A 50 13.26 8.35 -6.52
CA LYS A 50 13.69 9.10 -7.69
C LYS A 50 15.04 8.57 -8.15
N TRP A 51 15.10 8.14 -9.42
CA TRP A 51 16.33 7.74 -10.09
C TRP A 51 16.44 8.53 -11.41
N ASP A 52 17.34 9.49 -11.45
CA ASP A 52 17.42 10.51 -12.50
C ASP A 52 16.04 11.17 -12.72
N ASP A 53 15.47 11.06 -13.90
CA ASP A 53 14.16 11.59 -14.25
C ASP A 53 13.02 10.58 -14.04
N PHE A 54 13.31 9.39 -13.53
CA PHE A 54 12.34 8.34 -13.30
C PHE A 54 11.86 8.30 -11.84
N LEU A 55 10.59 7.99 -11.67
CA LEU A 55 10.01 7.62 -10.39
C LEU A 55 9.81 6.11 -10.38
N VAL A 56 10.43 5.44 -9.42
CA VAL A 56 10.42 3.97 -9.31
C VAL A 56 9.87 3.57 -7.96
N ASP A 57 8.81 2.80 -7.97
CA ASP A 57 8.21 2.25 -6.77
C ASP A 57 8.92 0.96 -6.33
N THR A 58 8.88 0.66 -5.04
CA THR A 58 9.41 -0.59 -4.49
C THR A 58 8.66 -1.82 -5.02
N GLY A 59 7.43 -1.61 -5.50
CA GLY A 59 6.55 -2.59 -6.13
C GLY A 59 5.26 -1.91 -6.58
N PRO A 60 4.35 -2.60 -7.27
CA PRO A 60 3.08 -2.01 -7.66
C PRO A 60 2.29 -1.56 -6.43
N HIS A 61 1.89 -0.29 -6.39
CA HIS A 61 1.10 0.28 -5.31
C HIS A 61 -0.30 0.61 -5.84
N ILE A 62 -1.11 -0.42 -5.98
CA ILE A 62 -2.47 -0.30 -6.48
C ILE A 62 -3.43 -0.45 -5.31
N PHE A 63 -4.26 0.58 -5.11
CA PHE A 63 -5.32 0.47 -4.14
C PHE A 63 -6.44 -0.43 -4.70
N HIS A 64 -6.68 -1.52 -3.99
CA HIS A 64 -7.75 -2.45 -4.30
C HIS A 64 -8.41 -2.94 -3.02
N THR A 65 -9.73 -2.84 -2.94
CA THR A 65 -10.50 -3.33 -1.80
C THR A 65 -11.91 -3.74 -2.23
N PRO A 66 -12.45 -4.85 -1.72
CA PRO A 66 -13.87 -5.21 -1.87
C PRO A 66 -14.76 -4.46 -0.86
N ASP A 67 -14.19 -3.84 0.17
CA ASP A 67 -14.92 -3.10 1.19
C ASP A 67 -15.34 -1.73 0.67
N GLN A 68 -16.64 -1.52 0.48
CA GLN A 68 -17.22 -0.29 -0.04
C GLN A 68 -17.03 0.90 0.91
N ASN A 69 -16.99 0.69 2.23
CA ASN A 69 -16.75 1.75 3.19
C ASN A 69 -15.31 2.26 3.08
N LEU A 70 -14.36 1.33 2.94
CA LEU A 70 -12.96 1.67 2.75
C LEU A 70 -12.73 2.34 1.39
N ALA A 71 -13.40 1.86 0.32
CA ALA A 71 -13.34 2.48 -0.99
C ALA A 71 -13.86 3.93 -0.96
N SER A 72 -15.02 4.15 -0.34
CA SER A 72 -15.62 5.48 -0.20
C SER A 72 -14.77 6.41 0.67
N PHE A 73 -14.21 5.90 1.75
CA PHE A 73 -13.26 6.65 2.58
C PHE A 73 -12.04 7.09 1.76
N TRP A 74 -11.46 6.16 1.01
CA TRP A 74 -10.29 6.44 0.20
C TRP A 74 -10.56 7.48 -0.89
N GLU A 75 -11.67 7.33 -1.60
CA GLU A 75 -12.10 8.28 -2.64
C GLU A 75 -12.32 9.69 -2.06
N LYS A 76 -12.98 9.77 -0.91
CA LYS A 76 -13.27 11.04 -0.24
C LYS A 76 -12.01 11.76 0.22
N GLU A 77 -11.07 11.03 0.83
CA GLU A 77 -9.91 11.65 1.49
C GLU A 77 -8.72 11.84 0.53
N PHE A 78 -8.64 11.02 -0.52
CA PHE A 78 -7.47 10.95 -1.40
C PHE A 78 -7.78 10.90 -2.90
N GLY A 79 -9.06 10.95 -3.32
CA GLY A 79 -9.47 10.74 -4.71
C GLY A 79 -8.77 11.64 -5.72
N ASP A 80 -8.51 12.88 -5.35
CA ASP A 80 -7.81 13.85 -6.20
C ASP A 80 -6.31 13.53 -6.40
N LEU A 81 -5.76 12.61 -5.59
CA LEU A 81 -4.35 12.22 -5.63
C LEU A 81 -4.11 10.94 -6.45
N PHE A 82 -5.17 10.29 -6.91
CA PHE A 82 -5.09 9.02 -7.61
C PHE A 82 -5.57 9.13 -9.05
N VAL A 83 -4.88 8.41 -9.91
CA VAL A 83 -5.29 8.23 -11.30
C VAL A 83 -5.91 6.84 -11.44
N LYS A 84 -7.12 6.77 -12.00
CA LYS A 84 -7.68 5.50 -12.46
C LYS A 84 -6.91 5.04 -13.67
N GLY A 85 -6.33 3.86 -13.60
CA GLY A 85 -5.57 3.29 -14.68
C GLY A 85 -5.90 1.81 -14.86
N ASP A 86 -5.84 1.33 -16.07
CA ASP A 86 -5.87 -0.09 -16.35
C ASP A 86 -4.56 -0.70 -15.90
N PHE A 87 -4.67 -1.77 -15.15
CA PHE A 87 -3.53 -2.48 -14.61
C PHE A 87 -3.32 -3.78 -15.36
N TRP A 88 -2.16 -3.90 -15.97
CA TRP A 88 -1.72 -5.11 -16.64
C TRP A 88 -0.50 -5.68 -15.94
N CYS A 89 -0.63 -6.87 -15.39
CA CYS A 89 0.46 -7.57 -14.77
C CYS A 89 0.48 -9.02 -15.25
N LYS A 90 1.67 -9.57 -15.35
CA LYS A 90 1.88 -11.00 -15.64
C LYS A 90 2.80 -11.60 -14.61
N ASN A 91 2.52 -12.83 -14.22
CA ASN A 91 3.47 -13.65 -13.51
C ASN A 91 4.47 -14.20 -14.51
N VAL A 92 5.75 -14.13 -14.17
CA VAL A 92 6.83 -14.56 -15.04
C VAL A 92 7.62 -15.66 -14.34
N ARG A 93 7.95 -16.72 -15.06
CA ARG A 93 8.81 -17.80 -14.61
C ARG A 93 9.90 -18.06 -15.65
N GLY A 94 10.93 -18.77 -15.21
CA GLY A 94 12.06 -19.14 -16.06
C GLY A 94 13.21 -18.14 -15.98
N LYS A 95 14.42 -18.63 -16.23
CA LYS A 95 15.63 -17.81 -16.21
C LYS A 95 15.65 -16.72 -17.30
N ASN A 96 14.92 -16.97 -18.39
CA ASN A 96 14.87 -16.09 -19.54
C ASN A 96 13.57 -15.27 -19.60
N PHE A 97 12.71 -15.33 -18.57
CA PHE A 97 11.42 -14.67 -18.53
C PHE A 97 10.52 -15.08 -19.72
N ASP A 98 10.56 -16.32 -20.11
CA ASP A 98 9.92 -16.88 -21.31
C ASP A 98 8.57 -17.56 -21.03
N GLU A 99 8.23 -17.78 -19.77
CA GLU A 99 6.95 -18.32 -19.34
C GLU A 99 6.11 -17.24 -18.65
N TYR A 100 4.87 -17.03 -19.12
CA TYR A 100 3.98 -15.98 -18.63
C TYR A 100 2.62 -16.54 -18.25
N TRP A 101 2.08 -16.03 -17.13
CA TRP A 101 0.70 -16.27 -16.70
C TRP A 101 0.03 -14.97 -16.35
N ASP A 102 -1.28 -14.92 -16.57
CA ASP A 102 -2.06 -13.74 -16.26
C ASP A 102 -2.12 -13.48 -14.74
N TYR A 103 -2.20 -12.21 -14.38
CA TYR A 103 -2.45 -11.78 -13.01
C TYR A 103 -3.68 -10.86 -13.00
N PRO A 104 -4.66 -11.05 -12.08
CA PRO A 104 -4.75 -12.14 -11.11
C PRO A 104 -4.92 -13.51 -11.78
N LEU A 105 -4.55 -14.57 -11.06
CA LEU A 105 -4.70 -15.94 -11.55
C LEU A 105 -6.17 -16.28 -11.75
N SER A 106 -6.52 -16.76 -12.92
CA SER A 106 -7.84 -17.36 -13.22
C SER A 106 -7.75 -18.89 -13.19
N TRP A 107 -8.90 -19.56 -13.05
CA TRP A 107 -8.95 -21.02 -13.17
C TRP A 107 -8.41 -21.50 -14.52
N GLU A 108 -8.64 -20.75 -15.57
CA GLU A 108 -8.11 -21.06 -16.90
C GLU A 108 -6.57 -20.94 -16.92
N SER A 109 -5.99 -19.88 -16.36
CA SER A 109 -4.54 -19.74 -16.28
C SER A 109 -3.91 -20.80 -15.39
N ILE A 110 -4.54 -21.19 -14.25
CA ILE A 110 -4.08 -22.28 -13.40
C ILE A 110 -4.08 -23.61 -14.14
N SER A 111 -5.09 -23.86 -14.99
CA SER A 111 -5.16 -25.11 -15.77
C SER A 111 -4.00 -25.29 -16.74
N ARG A 112 -3.38 -24.21 -17.16
CA ARG A 112 -2.20 -24.22 -18.05
C ARG A 112 -0.86 -24.38 -17.31
N TYR A 113 -0.88 -24.36 -15.96
CA TYR A 113 0.35 -24.59 -15.20
C TYR A 113 0.90 -25.99 -15.40
N PRO A 114 2.21 -26.14 -15.46
CA PRO A 114 2.85 -27.45 -15.46
C PRO A 114 2.38 -28.30 -14.28
N SER A 115 2.26 -29.61 -14.48
CA SER A 115 1.70 -30.54 -13.48
C SER A 115 2.47 -30.54 -12.16
N ASP A 116 3.77 -30.33 -12.21
CA ASP A 116 4.64 -30.23 -11.03
C ASP A 116 4.33 -29.02 -10.13
N LEU A 117 3.59 -28.03 -10.62
CA LEU A 117 3.16 -26.85 -9.87
C LEU A 117 1.71 -26.91 -9.39
N LYS A 118 0.90 -27.80 -9.98
CA LYS A 118 -0.52 -27.96 -9.60
C LYS A 118 -0.70 -28.70 -8.27
N GLU A 119 0.31 -29.48 -7.88
CA GLU A 119 0.28 -30.35 -6.68
C GLU A 119 0.90 -29.70 -5.43
N LYS A 120 1.35 -28.43 -5.51
CA LYS A 120 1.92 -27.67 -4.40
C LYS A 120 0.99 -26.55 -3.95
#